data_935a7f7337a505a080bcdf741a6212fe
#
_entry.id   935a7f7337a505a080bcdf741a6212fe
#
_cell.length_a   1.000
_cell.length_b   1.000
_cell.length_c   1.000
_cell.angle_alpha   90.00
_cell.angle_beta   90.00
_cell.angle_gamma   90.00
#
_symmetry.space_group_name_H-M   'P 1'
#
loop_
_entity.id
_entity.type
_entity.pdbx_description
1 polymer ?
#
loop_
_entity_poly.entity_id
_entity_poly.type
_entity_poly.pdbx_seq_one_letter_code
_entity_poly.pdbx_strand_id
1 'polypeptide(L)'
;KENSELWFSWNPDQPTDPIDKLLRGKDRIKAVVVEANWKDNPWFPEVLKNEMEQDKKRNYDKYLHVWEGKYREIFEGTVYADEVRKAIEERRFTSLPYDATRKVETFWDIGWADYTSIWFAQVVGNRFHIIDFYQNRMKPLNHYLSTLQNKGYIYGADWLPHDSDKHDPVSGRTYKEVMLGSGRDVRVVPMTTVEQGIGAVRTIFNRCYFDEHKCETGIYHLKRYHYDDKPTPEGLKSTRLPVHDEHSHAADAFRYLALALSDAEPRRKLNYRKRNVV
;
A
#
# COMPACT_ATOMS: atom_id res chain seq x y z
N LYS A 1 -42.79 -2.90 -1.26
CA LYS A 1 -44.05 -2.35 -1.80
C LYS A 1 -43.93 -2.38 -3.31
N GLU A 2 -44.99 -2.81 -4.00
CA GLU A 2 -45.05 -2.69 -5.46
C GLU A 2 -44.84 -1.24 -5.89
N ASN A 3 -44.03 -1.00 -6.94
CA ASN A 3 -43.70 0.32 -7.48
C ASN A 3 -42.88 1.25 -6.56
N SER A 4 -42.07 0.69 -5.64
CA SER A 4 -41.15 1.50 -4.87
C SER A 4 -39.83 1.65 -5.67
N GLU A 5 -39.30 2.86 -5.69
CA GLU A 5 -38.01 3.19 -6.29
C GLU A 5 -37.02 3.63 -5.22
N LEU A 6 -35.75 3.31 -5.42
CA LEU A 6 -34.65 3.80 -4.60
C LEU A 6 -33.72 4.62 -5.49
N TRP A 7 -33.43 5.83 -5.02
CA TRP A 7 -32.55 6.77 -5.73
C TRP A 7 -31.26 6.94 -4.96
N PHE A 8 -30.14 6.86 -5.66
CA PHE A 8 -28.80 7.05 -5.12
C PHE A 8 -28.11 8.13 -5.92
N SER A 9 -27.39 9.02 -5.23
CA SER A 9 -26.50 10.00 -5.83
C SER A 9 -25.17 9.96 -5.07
N TRP A 10 -24.08 9.75 -5.76
CA TRP A 10 -22.76 9.69 -5.13
C TRP A 10 -21.66 10.13 -6.10
N ASN A 11 -20.55 10.66 -5.57
CA ASN A 11 -19.28 10.71 -6.26
C ASN A 11 -18.54 9.41 -5.99
N PRO A 12 -18.14 8.66 -7.04
CA PRO A 12 -17.43 7.40 -6.84
C PRO A 12 -16.04 7.68 -6.26
N ASP A 13 -15.77 7.15 -5.06
CA ASP A 13 -14.44 7.25 -4.46
C ASP A 13 -13.56 6.09 -4.97
N GLN A 14 -14.13 4.88 -5.01
CA GLN A 14 -13.43 3.68 -5.44
C GLN A 14 -14.33 2.65 -6.11
N PRO A 15 -13.76 1.79 -7.00
CA PRO A 15 -14.48 0.64 -7.56
C PRO A 15 -14.92 -0.38 -6.51
N THR A 16 -14.29 -0.37 -5.33
CA THR A 16 -14.57 -1.29 -4.23
C THR A 16 -15.65 -0.81 -3.28
N ASP A 17 -16.13 0.41 -3.43
CA ASP A 17 -17.19 0.97 -2.58
C ASP A 17 -18.47 0.13 -2.67
N PRO A 18 -19.18 -0.08 -1.54
CA PRO A 18 -20.38 -0.90 -1.51
C PRO A 18 -21.43 -0.47 -2.53
N ILE A 19 -21.67 0.85 -2.67
CA ILE A 19 -22.63 1.39 -3.62
C ILE A 19 -22.18 1.19 -5.07
N ASP A 20 -20.89 1.34 -5.32
CA ASP A 20 -20.31 1.15 -6.65
C ASP A 20 -20.36 -0.31 -7.09
N LYS A 21 -19.99 -1.24 -6.19
CA LYS A 21 -20.15 -2.68 -6.41
C LYS A 21 -21.60 -3.08 -6.67
N LEU A 22 -22.53 -2.51 -5.88
CA LEU A 22 -23.95 -2.83 -5.99
C LEU A 22 -24.53 -2.39 -7.34
N LEU A 23 -24.14 -1.23 -7.85
CA LEU A 23 -24.77 -0.58 -9.01
C LEU A 23 -23.94 -0.68 -10.29
N ARG A 24 -22.60 -0.73 -10.21
CA ARG A 24 -21.69 -0.76 -11.37
C ARG A 24 -20.77 -1.99 -11.39
N GLY A 25 -20.72 -2.77 -10.32
CA GLY A 25 -19.91 -3.99 -10.23
C GLY A 25 -20.35 -5.10 -11.20
N LYS A 26 -19.56 -6.19 -11.27
CA LYS A 26 -19.85 -7.36 -12.13
C LYS A 26 -21.18 -8.02 -11.76
N ASP A 27 -21.49 -8.10 -10.47
CA ASP A 27 -22.70 -8.73 -9.91
C ASP A 27 -23.76 -7.67 -9.55
N ARG A 28 -23.85 -6.59 -10.33
CA ARG A 28 -24.73 -5.46 -10.08
C ARG A 28 -26.21 -5.88 -10.09
N ILE A 29 -27.01 -5.24 -9.24
CA ILE A 29 -28.46 -5.35 -9.29
C ILE A 29 -29.01 -4.67 -10.56
N LYS A 30 -30.26 -5.05 -10.94
CA LYS A 30 -30.95 -4.38 -12.04
C LYS A 30 -31.26 -2.93 -11.64
N ALA A 31 -30.55 -1.99 -12.22
CA ALA A 31 -30.68 -0.56 -11.95
C ALA A 31 -30.41 0.24 -13.22
N VAL A 32 -30.94 1.46 -13.28
CA VAL A 32 -30.55 2.47 -14.26
C VAL A 32 -29.46 3.32 -13.61
N VAL A 33 -28.28 3.31 -14.20
CA VAL A 33 -27.13 4.11 -13.74
C VAL A 33 -26.84 5.17 -14.78
N VAL A 34 -26.85 6.42 -14.36
CA VAL A 34 -26.57 7.58 -15.21
C VAL A 34 -25.34 8.28 -14.63
N GLU A 35 -24.31 8.44 -15.45
CA GLU A 35 -23.17 9.31 -15.14
C GLU A 35 -23.53 10.72 -15.62
N ALA A 36 -23.52 11.66 -14.67
CA ALA A 36 -23.77 13.07 -14.97
C ALA A 36 -22.69 13.93 -14.28
N ASN A 37 -22.14 14.88 -14.98
CA ASN A 37 -21.15 15.79 -14.46
C ASN A 37 -21.46 17.25 -14.83
N TRP A 38 -20.58 18.18 -14.53
CA TRP A 38 -20.78 19.60 -14.78
C TRP A 38 -21.09 19.95 -16.24
N LYS A 39 -20.60 19.17 -17.22
CA LYS A 39 -20.85 19.38 -18.65
C LYS A 39 -22.29 19.12 -19.07
N ASP A 40 -22.98 18.27 -18.30
CA ASP A 40 -24.36 17.88 -18.55
C ASP A 40 -25.35 18.87 -17.94
N ASN A 41 -24.87 19.85 -17.17
CA ASN A 41 -25.68 20.90 -16.56
C ASN A 41 -25.64 22.19 -17.41
N PRO A 42 -26.69 22.50 -18.21
CA PRO A 42 -26.71 23.71 -19.04
C PRO A 42 -26.77 25.01 -18.23
N TRP A 43 -27.10 24.94 -16.93
CA TRP A 43 -27.13 26.08 -16.01
C TRP A 43 -25.96 26.07 -15.03
N PHE A 44 -24.82 25.46 -15.42
CA PHE A 44 -23.67 25.38 -14.55
C PHE A 44 -23.16 26.81 -14.19
N PRO A 45 -23.14 27.19 -12.89
CA PRO A 45 -22.85 28.55 -12.47
C PRO A 45 -21.40 28.95 -12.79
N GLU A 46 -21.19 30.19 -13.22
CA GLU A 46 -19.86 30.73 -13.53
C GLU A 46 -18.90 30.68 -12.31
N VAL A 47 -19.43 30.86 -11.10
CA VAL A 47 -18.65 30.74 -9.84
C VAL A 47 -18.07 29.34 -9.70
N LEU A 48 -18.88 28.29 -9.92
CA LEU A 48 -18.41 26.90 -9.86
C LEU A 48 -17.46 26.57 -11.00
N LYS A 49 -17.65 27.16 -12.19
CA LYS A 49 -16.74 27.01 -13.31
C LYS A 49 -15.34 27.57 -12.99
N ASN A 50 -15.30 28.72 -12.35
CA ASN A 50 -14.04 29.32 -11.90
C ASN A 50 -13.34 28.45 -10.84
N GLU A 51 -14.08 27.90 -9.89
CA GLU A 51 -13.56 26.98 -8.89
C GLU A 51 -13.02 25.71 -9.53
N MET A 52 -13.77 25.11 -10.45
CA MET A 52 -13.35 23.95 -11.23
C MET A 52 -12.05 24.21 -12.00
N GLU A 53 -11.92 25.36 -12.65
CA GLU A 53 -10.70 25.72 -13.37
C GLU A 53 -9.50 25.94 -12.44
N GLN A 54 -9.75 26.46 -11.24
CA GLN A 54 -8.71 26.57 -10.21
C GLN A 54 -8.27 25.18 -9.70
N ASP A 55 -9.22 24.30 -9.41
CA ASP A 55 -8.92 22.91 -9.03
C ASP A 55 -8.12 22.21 -10.12
N LYS A 56 -8.52 22.37 -11.38
CA LYS A 56 -7.80 21.80 -12.53
C LYS A 56 -6.34 22.26 -12.63
N LYS A 57 -6.05 23.50 -12.27
CA LYS A 57 -4.69 24.06 -12.29
C LYS A 57 -3.86 23.69 -11.07
N ARG A 58 -4.49 23.61 -9.89
CA ARG A 58 -3.80 23.42 -8.60
C ARG A 58 -3.67 21.97 -8.23
N ASN A 59 -4.72 21.18 -8.49
CA ASN A 59 -4.83 19.78 -8.10
C ASN A 59 -5.67 19.02 -9.13
N TYR A 60 -4.99 18.51 -10.16
CA TYR A 60 -5.66 17.84 -11.27
C TYR A 60 -6.39 16.56 -10.85
N ASP A 61 -5.86 15.84 -9.85
CA ASP A 61 -6.51 14.63 -9.33
C ASP A 61 -7.82 14.95 -8.62
N LYS A 62 -7.85 16.06 -7.83
CA LYS A 62 -9.08 16.58 -7.25
C LYS A 62 -10.09 16.97 -8.33
N TYR A 63 -9.62 17.65 -9.39
CA TYR A 63 -10.47 18.00 -10.52
C TYR A 63 -11.11 16.77 -11.17
N LEU A 64 -10.33 15.74 -11.43
CA LEU A 64 -10.84 14.51 -12.04
C LEU A 64 -11.90 13.82 -11.14
N HIS A 65 -11.68 13.80 -9.84
CA HIS A 65 -12.61 13.20 -8.90
C HIS A 65 -13.88 14.03 -8.72
N VAL A 66 -13.74 15.31 -8.38
CA VAL A 66 -14.89 16.17 -8.01
C VAL A 66 -15.73 16.56 -9.23
N TRP A 67 -15.06 16.91 -10.35
CA TRP A 67 -15.71 17.51 -11.49
C TRP A 67 -15.96 16.55 -12.67
N GLU A 68 -15.09 15.53 -12.82
CA GLU A 68 -15.25 14.54 -13.90
C GLU A 68 -15.77 13.19 -13.39
N GLY A 69 -16.06 13.05 -12.08
CA GLY A 69 -16.62 11.85 -11.50
C GLY A 69 -15.70 10.61 -11.57
N LYS A 70 -14.38 10.82 -11.65
CA LYS A 70 -13.41 9.72 -11.66
C LYS A 70 -13.16 9.22 -10.25
N TYR A 71 -12.73 7.97 -10.12
CA TYR A 71 -12.27 7.45 -8.85
C TYR A 71 -11.11 8.28 -8.32
N ARG A 72 -11.07 8.44 -7.00
CA ARG A 72 -9.97 9.15 -6.36
C ARG A 72 -8.73 8.25 -6.35
N GLU A 73 -7.73 8.61 -7.11
CA GLU A 73 -6.47 7.85 -7.17
C GLU A 73 -5.46 8.27 -6.11
N ILE A 74 -5.44 9.57 -5.77
CA ILE A 74 -4.51 10.14 -4.79
C ILE A 74 -5.30 10.97 -3.77
N PHE A 75 -4.99 10.76 -2.49
CA PHE A 75 -5.61 11.47 -1.37
C PHE A 75 -4.67 12.55 -0.86
N GLU A 76 -5.17 13.77 -0.68
CA GLU A 76 -4.42 14.84 -0.04
C GLU A 76 -4.05 14.45 1.39
N GLY A 77 -2.84 14.83 1.83
CA GLY A 77 -2.35 14.51 3.18
C GLY A 77 -1.84 13.08 3.35
N THR A 78 -1.84 12.24 2.30
CA THR A 78 -1.27 10.90 2.39
C THR A 78 0.25 10.91 2.42
N VAL A 79 0.81 9.91 3.11
CA VAL A 79 2.25 9.81 3.37
C VAL A 79 3.05 9.62 2.08
N TYR A 80 2.49 8.90 1.10
CA TYR A 80 3.15 8.51 -0.15
C TYR A 80 2.51 9.11 -1.41
N ALA A 81 1.86 10.29 -1.29
CA ALA A 81 1.15 10.92 -2.42
C ALA A 81 2.02 11.11 -3.66
N ASP A 82 3.23 11.64 -3.51
CA ASP A 82 4.13 11.92 -4.62
C ASP A 82 4.72 10.65 -5.24
N GLU A 83 5.04 9.66 -4.40
CA GLU A 83 5.55 8.36 -4.83
C GLU A 83 4.50 7.59 -5.63
N VAL A 84 3.26 7.60 -5.16
CA VAL A 84 2.12 6.97 -5.84
C VAL A 84 1.81 7.67 -7.16
N ARG A 85 1.80 9.01 -7.19
CA ARG A 85 1.57 9.79 -8.42
C ARG A 85 2.59 9.42 -9.49
N LYS A 86 3.88 9.43 -9.15
CA LYS A 86 4.95 9.03 -10.07
C LYS A 86 4.80 7.57 -10.52
N ALA A 87 4.37 6.67 -9.63
CA ALA A 87 4.16 5.27 -9.99
C ALA A 87 3.02 5.10 -11.01
N ILE A 88 1.96 5.91 -10.92
CA ILE A 88 0.86 5.93 -11.89
C ILE A 88 1.36 6.49 -13.23
N GLU A 89 2.01 7.64 -13.23
CA GLU A 89 2.56 8.29 -14.42
C GLU A 89 3.54 7.38 -15.19
N GLU A 90 4.39 6.66 -14.45
CA GLU A 90 5.40 5.75 -14.98
C GLU A 90 4.85 4.34 -15.24
N ARG A 91 3.55 4.11 -15.06
CA ARG A 91 2.87 2.81 -15.25
C ARG A 91 3.53 1.66 -14.49
N ARG A 92 3.91 1.93 -13.24
CA ARG A 92 4.55 0.93 -12.35
C ARG A 92 3.54 0.07 -11.60
N PHE A 93 2.25 0.38 -11.63
CA PHE A 93 1.14 -0.53 -11.32
C PHE A 93 0.76 -1.22 -12.63
N THR A 94 1.08 -2.51 -12.75
CA THR A 94 1.00 -3.25 -14.02
C THR A 94 0.87 -4.75 -13.75
N SER A 95 0.71 -5.55 -14.78
CA SER A 95 0.75 -7.02 -14.63
C SER A 95 2.19 -7.48 -14.43
N LEU A 96 2.46 -8.17 -13.33
CA LEU A 96 3.78 -8.73 -12.99
C LEU A 96 3.69 -10.24 -12.76
N PRO A 97 4.09 -11.06 -13.74
CA PRO A 97 4.11 -12.49 -13.56
C PRO A 97 5.20 -12.91 -12.54
N TYR A 98 4.89 -13.94 -11.75
CA TYR A 98 5.88 -14.59 -10.91
C TYR A 98 7.00 -15.22 -11.75
N ASP A 99 8.26 -14.92 -11.41
CA ASP A 99 9.45 -15.51 -12.00
C ASP A 99 9.96 -16.67 -11.12
N ALA A 100 9.75 -17.90 -11.55
CA ALA A 100 10.17 -19.10 -10.79
C ALA A 100 11.70 -19.24 -10.66
N THR A 101 12.50 -18.49 -11.42
CA THR A 101 13.96 -18.49 -11.29
C THR A 101 14.47 -17.65 -10.12
N ARG A 102 13.58 -16.89 -9.48
CA ARG A 102 13.90 -15.96 -8.39
C ARG A 102 13.10 -16.30 -7.15
N LYS A 103 13.77 -16.25 -6.01
CA LYS A 103 13.08 -16.41 -4.72
C LYS A 103 12.16 -15.23 -4.43
N VAL A 104 11.04 -15.53 -3.79
CA VAL A 104 10.10 -14.54 -3.27
C VAL A 104 10.44 -14.28 -1.81
N GLU A 105 10.75 -13.04 -1.48
CA GLU A 105 10.90 -12.60 -0.10
C GLU A 105 9.56 -12.06 0.41
N THR A 106 9.27 -12.29 1.69
CA THR A 106 8.03 -11.84 2.32
C THR A 106 8.33 -10.86 3.44
N PHE A 107 7.47 -9.84 3.57
CA PHE A 107 7.65 -8.75 4.54
C PHE A 107 6.37 -8.61 5.35
N TRP A 108 6.49 -8.76 6.66
CA TRP A 108 5.38 -8.96 7.55
C TRP A 108 5.19 -7.80 8.50
N ASP A 109 3.94 -7.35 8.65
CA ASP A 109 3.46 -6.67 9.85
C ASP A 109 2.50 -7.60 10.55
N ILE A 110 2.77 -7.95 11.82
CA ILE A 110 2.07 -9.02 12.52
C ILE A 110 1.14 -8.44 13.59
N GLY A 111 -0.15 -8.60 13.40
CA GLY A 111 -1.20 -8.28 14.36
C GLY A 111 -2.09 -9.48 14.67
N TRP A 112 -2.74 -9.50 15.83
CA TRP A 112 -3.79 -10.47 16.16
C TRP A 112 -5.18 -9.84 16.01
N ALA A 113 -5.51 -8.86 16.84
CA ALA A 113 -6.76 -8.10 16.74
C ALA A 113 -6.78 -7.20 15.49
N ASP A 114 -5.62 -6.64 15.16
CA ASP A 114 -5.34 -5.89 13.97
C ASP A 114 -4.94 -6.81 12.81
N TYR A 115 -4.80 -6.22 11.63
CA TYR A 115 -4.40 -6.99 10.46
C TYR A 115 -2.95 -7.49 10.56
N THR A 116 -2.73 -8.75 10.22
CA THR A 116 -1.41 -9.20 9.74
C THR A 116 -1.37 -8.95 8.24
N SER A 117 -0.38 -8.19 7.79
CA SER A 117 -0.16 -7.81 6.40
C SER A 117 1.15 -8.38 5.88
N ILE A 118 1.14 -8.93 4.66
CA ILE A 118 2.30 -9.58 4.04
C ILE A 118 2.46 -9.09 2.62
N TRP A 119 3.60 -8.48 2.32
CA TRP A 119 4.02 -8.18 0.96
C TRP A 119 4.94 -9.28 0.42
N PHE A 120 4.82 -9.57 -0.86
CA PHE A 120 5.63 -10.57 -1.57
C PHE A 120 6.41 -9.89 -2.67
N ALA A 121 7.73 -9.97 -2.62
CA ALA A 121 8.59 -9.30 -3.60
C ALA A 121 9.68 -10.19 -4.17
N GLN A 122 10.06 -9.90 -5.42
CA GLN A 122 11.23 -10.47 -6.10
C GLN A 122 12.21 -9.35 -6.48
N VAL A 123 13.48 -9.56 -6.25
CA VAL A 123 14.52 -8.62 -6.66
C VAL A 123 14.96 -8.92 -8.09
N VAL A 124 14.77 -7.96 -9.01
CA VAL A 124 15.08 -8.10 -10.44
C VAL A 124 16.06 -7.01 -10.85
N GLY A 125 17.35 -7.31 -10.79
CA GLY A 125 18.39 -6.30 -10.99
C GLY A 125 18.29 -5.18 -9.96
N ASN A 126 18.04 -3.96 -10.43
CA ASN A 126 17.85 -2.79 -9.55
C ASN A 126 16.37 -2.49 -9.25
N ARG A 127 15.44 -3.39 -9.59
CA ARG A 127 14.01 -3.20 -9.42
C ARG A 127 13.45 -4.18 -8.39
N PHE A 128 12.38 -3.78 -7.74
CA PHE A 128 11.61 -4.60 -6.81
C PHE A 128 10.25 -4.89 -7.43
N HIS A 129 10.02 -6.13 -7.79
CA HIS A 129 8.74 -6.60 -8.31
C HIS A 129 7.89 -7.07 -7.13
N ILE A 130 6.91 -6.27 -6.78
CA ILE A 130 5.93 -6.57 -5.72
C ILE A 130 4.82 -7.37 -6.39
N ILE A 131 4.89 -8.69 -6.25
CA ILE A 131 4.10 -9.63 -7.06
C ILE A 131 2.80 -10.05 -6.41
N ASP A 132 2.64 -9.80 -5.11
CA ASP A 132 1.45 -10.21 -4.37
C ASP A 132 1.34 -9.47 -3.04
N PHE A 133 0.13 -9.44 -2.48
CA PHE A 133 -0.18 -8.94 -1.15
C PHE A 133 -1.22 -9.84 -0.49
N TYR A 134 -1.10 -10.05 0.81
CA TYR A 134 -2.09 -10.76 1.59
C TYR A 134 -2.27 -10.09 2.94
N GLN A 135 -3.51 -9.97 3.39
CA GLN A 135 -3.80 -9.55 4.77
C GLN A 135 -5.01 -10.31 5.32
N ASN A 136 -4.98 -10.52 6.63
CA ASN A 136 -6.10 -11.05 7.39
C ASN A 136 -5.97 -10.66 8.85
N ARG A 137 -7.00 -10.87 9.65
CA ARG A 137 -6.99 -10.63 11.10
C ARG A 137 -7.62 -11.81 11.84
N MET A 138 -7.35 -11.91 13.15
CA MET A 138 -7.90 -12.96 14.01
C MET A 138 -7.64 -14.38 13.48
N LYS A 139 -6.47 -14.58 12.85
CA LYS A 139 -6.03 -15.87 12.36
C LYS A 139 -4.73 -16.30 13.01
N PRO A 140 -4.59 -17.58 13.40
CA PRO A 140 -3.34 -18.10 13.94
C PRO A 140 -2.24 -18.10 12.86
N LEU A 141 -0.98 -18.11 13.29
CA LEU A 141 0.17 -18.07 12.38
C LEU A 141 0.14 -19.21 11.34
N ASN A 142 -0.32 -20.41 11.74
CA ASN A 142 -0.46 -21.55 10.83
C ASN A 142 -1.38 -21.27 9.62
N HIS A 143 -2.38 -20.40 9.77
CA HIS A 143 -3.21 -19.97 8.65
C HIS A 143 -2.38 -19.25 7.60
N TYR A 144 -1.51 -18.32 8.02
CA TYR A 144 -0.65 -17.57 7.11
C TYR A 144 0.39 -18.47 6.45
N LEU A 145 1.01 -19.39 7.22
CA LEU A 145 1.96 -20.35 6.68
C LEU A 145 1.31 -21.27 5.62
N SER A 146 0.10 -21.73 5.87
CA SER A 146 -0.67 -22.50 4.88
C SER A 146 -0.99 -21.64 3.64
N THR A 147 -1.32 -20.37 3.83
CA THR A 147 -1.56 -19.43 2.72
C THR A 147 -0.31 -19.28 1.85
N LEU A 148 0.86 -19.10 2.45
CA LEU A 148 2.12 -19.04 1.72
C LEU A 148 2.37 -20.33 0.93
N GLN A 149 2.18 -21.50 1.57
CA GLN A 149 2.36 -22.79 0.92
C GLN A 149 1.43 -22.95 -0.29
N ASN A 150 0.16 -22.57 -0.17
CA ASN A 150 -0.83 -22.67 -1.23
C ASN A 150 -0.55 -21.72 -2.42
N LYS A 151 0.18 -20.64 -2.22
CA LYS A 151 0.60 -19.76 -3.32
C LYS A 151 1.66 -20.41 -4.25
N GLY A 152 2.36 -21.44 -3.79
CA GLY A 152 3.30 -22.22 -4.61
C GLY A 152 4.55 -21.46 -5.06
N TYR A 153 4.91 -20.38 -4.39
CA TYR A 153 6.13 -19.61 -4.68
C TYR A 153 7.38 -20.33 -4.13
N ILE A 154 8.52 -20.13 -4.78
CA ILE A 154 9.83 -20.51 -4.23
C ILE A 154 10.28 -19.38 -3.31
N TYR A 155 10.22 -19.62 -2.01
CA TYR A 155 10.49 -18.59 -1.00
C TYR A 155 11.98 -18.41 -0.71
N GLY A 156 12.36 -17.17 -0.43
CA GLY A 156 13.60 -16.74 0.19
C GLY A 156 13.42 -16.48 1.68
N ALA A 157 13.84 -15.30 2.12
CA ALA A 157 13.68 -14.89 3.51
C ALA A 157 12.27 -14.36 3.82
N ASP A 158 11.83 -14.62 5.06
CA ASP A 158 10.67 -13.98 5.68
C ASP A 158 11.17 -12.88 6.62
N TRP A 159 10.88 -11.64 6.29
CA TRP A 159 11.29 -10.48 7.06
C TRP A 159 10.22 -10.10 8.06
N LEU A 160 10.50 -10.30 9.34
CA LEU A 160 9.62 -10.00 10.45
C LEU A 160 9.94 -8.63 11.08
N PRO A 161 8.94 -7.98 11.70
CA PRO A 161 9.18 -6.77 12.48
C PRO A 161 10.14 -7.03 13.66
N HIS A 162 10.79 -5.98 14.14
CA HIS A 162 11.73 -6.05 15.25
C HIS A 162 11.11 -6.59 16.57
N ASP A 163 9.80 -6.49 16.72
CA ASP A 163 9.04 -6.98 17.85
C ASP A 163 8.43 -8.39 17.62
N SER A 164 8.98 -9.16 16.69
CA SER A 164 8.57 -10.53 16.35
C SER A 164 8.79 -11.58 17.46
N ASP A 165 9.39 -11.18 18.57
CA ASP A 165 9.45 -11.96 19.81
C ASP A 165 8.11 -12.00 20.57
N LYS A 166 7.06 -11.31 20.08
CA LYS A 166 5.69 -11.49 20.55
C LYS A 166 5.22 -12.92 20.36
N HIS A 167 4.44 -13.41 21.32
CA HIS A 167 3.94 -14.79 21.29
C HIS A 167 2.68 -14.89 20.44
N ASP A 168 2.63 -15.92 19.62
CA ASP A 168 1.40 -16.35 18.95
C ASP A 168 0.40 -16.84 20.01
N PRO A 169 -0.80 -16.25 20.09
CA PRO A 169 -1.78 -16.57 21.15
C PRO A 169 -2.23 -18.02 21.18
N VAL A 170 -2.07 -18.74 20.07
CA VAL A 170 -2.53 -20.13 19.93
C VAL A 170 -1.43 -21.11 20.34
N SER A 171 -0.20 -20.89 19.90
CA SER A 171 0.92 -21.81 20.17
C SER A 171 1.68 -21.49 21.45
N GLY A 172 1.56 -20.26 21.98
CA GLY A 172 2.34 -19.76 23.11
C GLY A 172 3.83 -19.57 22.83
N ARG A 173 4.27 -19.79 21.57
CA ARG A 173 5.63 -19.56 21.09
C ARG A 173 5.74 -18.21 20.41
N THR A 174 6.95 -17.71 20.25
CA THR A 174 7.16 -16.50 19.44
C THR A 174 6.87 -16.79 17.96
N TYR A 175 6.40 -15.78 17.22
CA TYR A 175 6.19 -15.91 15.78
C TYR A 175 7.44 -16.40 15.05
N LYS A 176 8.61 -15.87 15.45
CA LYS A 176 9.91 -16.27 14.92
C LYS A 176 10.20 -17.76 15.14
N GLU A 177 9.99 -18.27 16.37
CA GLU A 177 10.23 -19.70 16.70
C GLU A 177 9.32 -20.62 15.88
N VAL A 178 8.05 -20.29 15.73
CA VAL A 178 7.10 -21.08 14.96
C VAL A 178 7.50 -21.13 13.49
N MET A 179 7.88 -20.00 12.90
CA MET A 179 8.30 -19.93 11.49
C MET A 179 9.62 -20.68 11.25
N LEU A 180 10.62 -20.52 12.13
CA LEU A 180 11.86 -21.29 12.06
C LEU A 180 11.61 -22.79 12.19
N GLY A 181 10.73 -23.20 13.12
CA GLY A 181 10.31 -24.59 13.28
C GLY A 181 9.59 -25.18 12.07
N SER A 182 9.01 -24.32 11.22
CA SER A 182 8.39 -24.69 9.96
C SER A 182 9.37 -24.72 8.77
N GLY A 183 10.69 -24.57 9.02
CA GLY A 183 11.73 -24.61 7.99
C GLY A 183 11.86 -23.33 7.17
N ARG A 184 11.36 -22.19 7.68
CA ARG A 184 11.42 -20.89 6.99
C ARG A 184 12.74 -20.17 7.32
N ASP A 185 13.31 -19.44 6.34
CA ASP A 185 14.45 -18.53 6.54
C ASP A 185 13.95 -17.20 7.11
N VAL A 186 13.99 -17.07 8.45
CA VAL A 186 13.44 -15.90 9.15
C VAL A 186 14.53 -14.88 9.41
N ARG A 187 14.25 -13.63 9.03
CA ARG A 187 15.08 -12.46 9.33
C ARG A 187 14.26 -11.40 10.03
N VAL A 188 14.90 -10.61 10.87
CA VAL A 188 14.25 -9.54 11.62
C VAL A 188 14.79 -8.21 11.11
N VAL A 189 13.90 -7.29 10.76
CA VAL A 189 14.30 -5.93 10.37
C VAL A 189 14.80 -5.15 11.58
N PRO A 190 15.82 -4.28 11.42
CA PRO A 190 16.30 -3.47 12.52
C PRO A 190 15.21 -2.53 13.05
N MET A 191 15.25 -2.27 14.35
CA MET A 191 14.37 -1.28 14.98
C MET A 191 14.69 0.10 14.42
N THR A 192 13.66 0.80 13.94
CA THR A 192 13.75 2.15 13.40
C THR A 192 12.53 2.98 13.81
N THR A 193 12.64 4.30 13.67
CA THR A 193 11.46 5.16 13.84
C THR A 193 10.53 5.05 12.63
N VAL A 194 9.25 5.36 12.82
CA VAL A 194 8.25 5.42 11.74
C VAL A 194 8.73 6.33 10.61
N GLU A 195 9.29 7.48 10.96
CA GLU A 195 9.80 8.48 10.02
C GLU A 195 10.98 7.95 9.18
N GLN A 196 11.93 7.25 9.82
CA GLN A 196 13.04 6.58 9.11
C GLN A 196 12.52 5.53 8.13
N GLY A 197 11.53 4.73 8.54
CA GLY A 197 10.88 3.75 7.67
C GLY A 197 10.16 4.39 6.49
N ILE A 198 9.45 5.51 6.70
CA ILE A 198 8.83 6.30 5.63
C ILE A 198 9.91 6.83 4.66
N GLY A 199 11.01 7.35 5.18
CA GLY A 199 12.15 7.80 4.38
C GLY A 199 12.75 6.67 3.52
N ALA A 200 12.88 5.46 4.08
CA ALA A 200 13.33 4.28 3.34
C ALA A 200 12.38 3.92 2.19
N VAL A 201 11.06 3.94 2.45
CA VAL A 201 10.04 3.72 1.39
C VAL A 201 10.20 4.73 0.27
N ARG A 202 10.26 6.03 0.57
CA ARG A 202 10.43 7.10 -0.43
C ARG A 202 11.69 6.90 -1.27
N THR A 203 12.75 6.41 -0.67
CA THR A 203 14.03 6.15 -1.35
C THR A 203 13.92 5.03 -2.38
N ILE A 204 13.18 3.96 -2.08
CA ILE A 204 13.12 2.78 -2.97
C ILE A 204 11.89 2.79 -3.89
N PHE A 205 10.86 3.59 -3.62
CA PHE A 205 9.56 3.50 -4.30
C PHE A 205 9.65 3.67 -5.82
N ASN A 206 10.60 4.49 -6.30
CA ASN A 206 10.85 4.68 -7.73
C ASN A 206 11.38 3.41 -8.45
N ARG A 207 11.83 2.41 -7.68
CA ARG A 207 12.28 1.10 -8.18
C ARG A 207 11.24 0.00 -7.98
N CYS A 208 10.13 0.30 -7.30
CA CYS A 208 9.03 -0.64 -7.04
C CYS A 208 8.06 -0.69 -8.22
N TYR A 209 7.78 -1.90 -8.68
CA TYR A 209 6.74 -2.23 -9.64
C TYR A 209 5.75 -3.17 -8.95
N PHE A 210 4.47 -2.95 -9.13
CA PHE A 210 3.44 -3.70 -8.40
C PHE A 210 2.55 -4.45 -9.37
N ASP A 211 2.25 -5.71 -9.05
CA ASP A 211 1.15 -6.40 -9.73
C ASP A 211 -0.16 -5.74 -9.32
N GLU A 212 -0.83 -5.09 -10.28
CA GLU A 212 -2.01 -4.28 -10.00
C GLU A 212 -3.21 -5.09 -9.48
N HIS A 213 -3.30 -6.37 -9.85
CA HIS A 213 -4.41 -7.23 -9.45
C HIS A 213 -4.16 -7.91 -8.11
N LYS A 214 -2.99 -8.56 -7.95
CA LYS A 214 -2.66 -9.30 -6.73
C LYS A 214 -2.32 -8.38 -5.56
N CYS A 215 -1.83 -7.18 -5.84
CA CYS A 215 -1.52 -6.17 -4.84
C CYS A 215 -2.63 -5.13 -4.65
N GLU A 216 -3.79 -5.27 -5.30
CA GLU A 216 -4.88 -4.28 -5.28
C GLU A 216 -5.17 -3.75 -3.88
N THR A 217 -5.39 -4.65 -2.92
CA THR A 217 -5.70 -4.29 -1.53
C THR A 217 -4.53 -3.56 -0.85
N GLY A 218 -3.30 -4.02 -1.05
CA GLY A 218 -2.12 -3.37 -0.48
C GLY A 218 -1.87 -1.98 -1.08
N ILE A 219 -2.01 -1.84 -2.39
CA ILE A 219 -1.93 -0.55 -3.10
C ILE A 219 -3.01 0.40 -2.59
N TYR A 220 -4.22 -0.11 -2.37
CA TYR A 220 -5.31 0.64 -1.77
C TYR A 220 -4.93 1.26 -0.43
N HIS A 221 -4.32 0.47 0.46
CA HIS A 221 -3.87 0.96 1.75
C HIS A 221 -2.71 1.96 1.63
N LEU A 222 -1.71 1.73 0.77
CA LEU A 222 -0.61 2.67 0.55
C LEU A 222 -1.09 4.03 0.03
N LYS A 223 -2.10 4.05 -0.82
CA LYS A 223 -2.73 5.27 -1.35
C LYS A 223 -3.45 6.10 -0.27
N ARG A 224 -3.83 5.50 0.84
CA ARG A 224 -4.64 6.10 1.92
C ARG A 224 -3.91 6.29 3.24
N TYR A 225 -2.75 5.72 3.40
CA TYR A 225 -1.94 5.92 4.59
C TYR A 225 -1.63 7.40 4.75
N HIS A 226 -2.12 8.03 5.81
CA HIS A 226 -2.17 9.49 5.93
C HIS A 226 -1.72 9.98 7.30
N TYR A 227 -1.38 11.27 7.36
CA TYR A 227 -1.08 11.97 8.61
C TYR A 227 -2.38 12.47 9.27
N ASP A 228 -2.36 12.59 10.61
CA ASP A 228 -3.47 13.19 11.35
C ASP A 228 -3.60 14.69 10.96
N ASP A 229 -4.80 15.10 10.56
CA ASP A 229 -5.12 16.49 10.18
C ASP A 229 -5.34 17.43 11.36
N LYS A 230 -5.16 16.96 12.61
CA LYS A 230 -5.32 17.81 13.78
C LYS A 230 -4.31 18.97 13.75
N PRO A 231 -4.80 20.23 13.89
CA PRO A 231 -3.91 21.37 13.98
C PRO A 231 -3.01 21.21 15.20
N THR A 232 -1.70 21.30 14.98
CA THR A 232 -0.73 21.31 16.06
C THR A 232 -0.81 22.65 16.78
N PRO A 233 -0.85 22.70 18.12
CA PRO A 233 -0.78 23.97 18.86
C PRO A 233 0.46 24.76 18.41
N GLU A 234 0.30 26.06 18.20
CA GLU A 234 1.39 26.95 17.82
C GLU A 234 2.56 26.82 18.79
N GLY A 235 3.75 26.56 18.26
CA GLY A 235 5.00 26.51 19.01
C GLY A 235 5.61 25.13 19.27
N LEU A 236 4.90 24.03 19.05
CA LEU A 236 5.53 22.71 19.08
C LEU A 236 5.97 22.29 17.67
N LYS A 237 7.26 21.94 17.52
CA LYS A 237 7.73 21.18 16.34
C LYS A 237 7.06 19.80 16.37
N SER A 238 5.89 19.68 15.75
CA SER A 238 5.20 18.42 15.63
C SER A 238 5.90 17.56 14.59
N THR A 239 6.48 16.47 15.02
CA THR A 239 6.66 15.30 14.15
C THR A 239 5.26 14.78 13.87
N ARG A 240 4.70 15.11 12.72
CA ARG A 240 3.42 14.57 12.27
C ARG A 240 3.60 13.06 12.13
N LEU A 241 3.03 12.31 13.05
CA LEU A 241 2.96 10.85 12.93
C LEU A 241 1.75 10.47 12.08
N PRO A 242 1.88 9.46 11.22
CA PRO A 242 0.73 8.93 10.51
C PRO A 242 -0.31 8.34 11.47
N VAL A 243 -1.57 8.35 11.04
CA VAL A 243 -2.67 7.76 11.79
C VAL A 243 -2.48 6.24 11.84
N HIS A 244 -2.71 5.66 13.00
CA HIS A 244 -2.78 4.21 13.17
C HIS A 244 -4.23 3.76 12.94
N ASP A 245 -4.50 3.28 11.75
CA ASP A 245 -5.81 2.79 11.30
C ASP A 245 -5.64 1.52 10.44
N GLU A 246 -6.70 1.12 9.74
CA GLU A 246 -6.67 -0.05 8.86
C GLU A 246 -5.67 0.05 7.70
N HIS A 247 -5.22 1.26 7.36
CA HIS A 247 -4.24 1.50 6.28
C HIS A 247 -2.80 1.37 6.77
N SER A 248 -2.57 1.54 8.06
CA SER A 248 -1.23 1.53 8.65
C SER A 248 -0.53 0.18 8.53
N HIS A 249 -1.24 -0.94 8.68
CA HIS A 249 -0.64 -2.28 8.69
C HIS A 249 0.04 -2.67 7.38
N ALA A 250 -0.61 -2.38 6.24
CA ALA A 250 0.00 -2.60 4.93
C ALA A 250 1.20 -1.67 4.70
N ALA A 251 1.10 -0.41 5.17
CA ALA A 251 2.18 0.56 5.09
C ALA A 251 3.36 0.18 5.98
N ASP A 252 3.12 -0.37 7.18
CA ASP A 252 4.14 -0.83 8.11
C ASP A 252 4.89 -2.04 7.54
N ALA A 253 4.18 -3.03 7.00
CA ALA A 253 4.81 -4.14 6.29
C ALA A 253 5.64 -3.66 5.08
N PHE A 254 5.17 -2.62 4.38
CA PHE A 254 5.92 -2.02 3.26
C PHE A 254 7.15 -1.22 3.73
N ARG A 255 7.10 -0.60 4.91
CA ARG A 255 8.29 0.01 5.53
C ARG A 255 9.35 -1.04 5.86
N TYR A 256 8.95 -2.23 6.35
CA TYR A 256 9.87 -3.34 6.60
C TYR A 256 10.49 -3.87 5.31
N LEU A 257 9.72 -3.95 4.22
CA LEU A 257 10.24 -4.24 2.89
C LEU A 257 11.31 -3.20 2.49
N ALA A 258 11.02 -1.93 2.66
CA ALA A 258 11.95 -0.87 2.28
C ALA A 258 13.25 -0.92 3.09
N LEU A 259 13.15 -1.14 4.39
CA LEU A 259 14.32 -1.27 5.27
C LEU A 259 15.18 -2.48 4.90
N ALA A 260 14.56 -3.65 4.68
CA ALA A 260 15.27 -4.87 4.33
C ALA A 260 15.97 -4.76 2.96
N LEU A 261 15.32 -4.14 1.98
CA LEU A 261 15.86 -4.04 0.61
C LEU A 261 16.82 -2.87 0.41
N SER A 262 16.76 -1.81 1.24
CA SER A 262 17.76 -0.74 1.19
C SER A 262 19.12 -1.18 1.73
N ASP A 263 19.15 -2.09 2.72
CA ASP A 263 20.38 -2.66 3.24
C ASP A 263 21.00 -3.72 2.29
N ALA A 264 20.19 -4.27 1.38
CA ALA A 264 20.63 -5.26 0.39
C ALA A 264 21.41 -4.64 -0.78
N GLU A 265 21.61 -3.33 -0.85
CA GLU A 265 22.53 -2.74 -1.81
C GLU A 265 23.95 -3.27 -1.55
N PRO A 266 24.64 -3.81 -2.57
CA PRO A 266 26.01 -4.25 -2.38
C PRO A 266 26.81 -3.03 -1.93
N ARG A 267 27.23 -3.02 -0.66
CA ARG A 267 28.18 -2.03 -0.17
C ARG A 267 29.31 -2.04 -1.17
N ARG A 268 29.41 -0.99 -2.01
CA ARG A 268 30.58 -0.78 -2.87
C ARG A 268 31.79 -0.83 -1.94
N LYS A 269 32.53 -1.95 -2.00
CA LYS A 269 33.82 -2.01 -1.34
C LYS A 269 34.65 -0.88 -1.94
N LEU A 270 34.78 0.21 -1.22
CA LEU A 270 35.72 1.26 -1.52
C LEU A 270 37.12 0.60 -1.42
N ASN A 271 37.64 0.16 -2.55
CA ASN A 271 39.01 -0.26 -2.66
C ASN A 271 39.88 0.98 -2.47
N TYR A 272 40.23 1.28 -1.24
CA TYR A 272 41.34 2.20 -0.93
C TYR A 272 42.60 1.56 -1.47
N ARG A 273 43.01 1.92 -2.69
CA ARG A 273 44.39 1.71 -3.13
C ARG A 273 45.28 2.48 -2.14
N LYS A 274 45.97 1.76 -1.25
CA LYS A 274 47.07 2.32 -0.49
C LYS A 274 48.04 2.91 -1.52
N ARG A 275 48.14 4.23 -1.61
CA ARG A 275 49.22 4.90 -2.28
C ARG A 275 50.49 4.60 -1.46
N ASN A 276 51.34 3.77 -1.99
CA ASN A 276 52.72 3.66 -1.48
C ASN A 276 53.38 5.02 -1.71
N VAL A 277 53.59 5.75 -0.62
CA VAL A 277 54.49 6.89 -0.62
C VAL A 277 55.90 6.30 -0.56
N VAL A 278 56.68 6.55 -1.60
CA VAL A 278 58.13 6.31 -1.65
C VAL A 278 58.82 7.48 -0.98
#